data_17aa48b0e8934b2094aaeed59ed72105
#
_entry.id   17aa48b0e8934b2094aaeed59ed72105
#
_cell.length_a   1.000
_cell.length_b   1.000
_cell.length_c   1.000
_cell.angle_alpha   90.00
_cell.angle_beta   90.00
_cell.angle_gamma   90.00
#
_symmetry.space_group_name_H-M   'P 1'
#
loop_
_entity.id
_entity.type
_entity.pdbx_description
1 polymer ?
#
loop_
_entity_poly.entity_id
_entity_poly.type
_entity_poly.pdbx_seq_one_letter_code
_entity_poly.pdbx_strand_id
1 'polypeptide(L)'
;MSQIKIKVATYNVGDYTGRDIKHGSEESRKAFREVFAKVDADLWGLQEDVKCFNNETGEMAFDAVYSSSLPNYERNYSGNYNGKAFLTKFELSNVQPIKYTGDLKYRHPWFLTGKITVEGKEITLICLHFDWSDKAVRAEEITQLLEFAKQQEYCIIMGDFNPEDYADDGKKLSNQLFYKEEFGRFEEVGFVAANGGEFGYFDTIIDFHSSPCPFDNIMVTPNMKIVAADRVAEPWMNDHALVWAEIVIE
;
A
#
# COMPACT_ATOMS: atom_id res chain seq x y z
N MET A 1 -3.30 29.87 8.10
CA MET A 1 -3.27 28.51 8.67
C MET A 1 -2.03 27.83 8.07
N SER A 2 -1.25 27.14 8.87
CA SER A 2 -0.12 26.35 8.35
C SER A 2 -0.71 25.19 7.53
N GLN A 3 -0.16 24.94 6.37
CA GLN A 3 -0.55 23.82 5.52
C GLN A 3 -0.03 22.53 6.17
N ILE A 4 -0.92 21.58 6.45
CA ILE A 4 -0.54 20.27 6.99
C ILE A 4 0.05 19.45 5.85
N LYS A 5 1.30 19.00 6.02
CA LYS A 5 1.99 18.16 5.04
C LYS A 5 2.38 16.85 5.70
N ILE A 6 2.03 15.74 5.06
CA ILE A 6 2.43 14.40 5.47
C ILE A 6 3.05 13.65 4.29
N LYS A 7 4.00 12.77 4.58
CA LYS A 7 4.58 11.86 3.60
C LYS A 7 4.05 10.45 3.83
N VAL A 8 3.46 9.89 2.82
CA VAL A 8 2.83 8.56 2.86
C VAL A 8 3.58 7.62 1.93
N ALA A 9 3.71 6.36 2.30
CA ALA A 9 4.30 5.35 1.44
C ALA A 9 3.49 4.05 1.48
N THR A 10 3.55 3.29 0.40
CA THR A 10 3.06 1.91 0.33
C THR A 10 4.13 1.00 -0.22
N TYR A 11 4.17 -0.23 0.29
CA TYR A 11 5.15 -1.21 -0.16
C TYR A 11 4.63 -2.63 0.06
N ASN A 12 4.52 -3.40 -1.03
CA ASN A 12 4.42 -4.85 -0.94
C ASN A 12 5.81 -5.38 -0.62
N VAL A 13 6.01 -5.83 0.62
CA VAL A 13 7.34 -6.20 1.14
C VAL A 13 7.75 -7.64 0.77
N GLY A 14 6.86 -8.40 0.10
CA GLY A 14 7.15 -9.76 -0.33
C GLY A 14 7.73 -10.64 0.78
N ASP A 15 7.14 -10.62 1.99
CA ASP A 15 7.68 -11.31 3.16
C ASP A 15 9.12 -10.89 3.54
N TYR A 16 9.54 -9.67 3.21
CA TYR A 16 10.91 -9.16 3.42
C TYR A 16 11.98 -10.01 2.73
N THR A 17 11.63 -10.55 1.57
CA THR A 17 12.58 -11.21 0.67
C THR A 17 13.03 -10.22 -0.40
N GLY A 18 14.27 -10.36 -0.84
CA GLY A 18 14.81 -9.62 -1.98
C GLY A 18 15.43 -10.58 -2.97
N ARG A 19 15.86 -10.07 -4.11
CA ARG A 19 16.67 -10.85 -5.06
C ARG A 19 17.95 -11.26 -4.38
N ASP A 20 18.22 -12.56 -4.38
CA ASP A 20 19.42 -13.13 -3.76
C ASP A 20 19.58 -12.84 -2.25
N ILE A 21 18.57 -12.22 -1.62
CA ILE A 21 18.56 -11.90 -0.20
C ILE A 21 17.60 -12.83 0.53
N LYS A 22 18.13 -13.61 1.45
CA LYS A 22 17.34 -14.56 2.23
C LYS A 22 16.49 -13.83 3.27
N HIS A 23 15.18 -14.16 3.31
CA HIS A 23 14.25 -13.70 4.35
C HIS A 23 14.86 -13.81 5.77
N GLY A 24 14.69 -12.74 6.54
CA GLY A 24 15.12 -12.68 7.94
C GLY A 24 16.64 -12.68 8.14
N SER A 25 17.45 -12.64 7.07
CA SER A 25 18.90 -12.44 7.18
C SER A 25 19.22 -11.03 7.66
N GLU A 26 20.43 -10.84 8.21
CA GLU A 26 20.89 -9.50 8.61
C GLU A 26 20.99 -8.55 7.40
N GLU A 27 21.34 -9.11 6.24
CA GLU A 27 21.38 -8.38 4.97
C GLU A 27 19.98 -7.88 4.55
N SER A 28 18.96 -8.74 4.63
CA SER A 28 17.57 -8.36 4.37
C SER A 28 17.13 -7.26 5.34
N ARG A 29 17.31 -7.46 6.64
CA ARG A 29 16.95 -6.45 7.65
C ARG A 29 17.62 -5.11 7.39
N LYS A 30 18.91 -5.12 7.06
CA LYS A 30 19.67 -3.90 6.75
C LYS A 30 19.11 -3.22 5.50
N ALA A 31 18.90 -3.95 4.41
CA ALA A 31 18.40 -3.40 3.15
C ALA A 31 17.03 -2.73 3.31
N PHE A 32 16.07 -3.41 3.95
CA PHE A 32 14.75 -2.83 4.22
C PHE A 32 14.83 -1.59 5.12
N ARG A 33 15.63 -1.63 6.20
CA ARG A 33 15.84 -0.47 7.08
C ARG A 33 16.38 0.75 6.33
N GLU A 34 17.34 0.54 5.44
CA GLU A 34 17.94 1.62 4.64
C GLU A 34 16.90 2.28 3.71
N VAL A 35 16.03 1.48 3.07
CA VAL A 35 14.95 2.00 2.23
C VAL A 35 13.92 2.76 3.05
N PHE A 36 13.48 2.20 4.18
CA PHE A 36 12.54 2.89 5.07
C PHE A 36 13.12 4.22 5.58
N ALA A 37 14.39 4.23 5.98
CA ALA A 37 15.07 5.45 6.43
C ALA A 37 15.27 6.47 5.30
N LYS A 38 15.56 6.02 4.07
CA LYS A 38 15.71 6.87 2.89
C LYS A 38 14.43 7.59 2.53
N VAL A 39 13.30 6.90 2.59
CA VAL A 39 11.98 7.46 2.28
C VAL A 39 11.49 8.32 3.44
N ASP A 40 11.69 7.88 4.68
CA ASP A 40 11.28 8.56 5.92
C ASP A 40 9.83 9.06 5.89
N ALA A 41 8.91 8.19 5.44
CA ALA A 41 7.50 8.52 5.40
C ALA A 41 6.91 8.64 6.82
N ASP A 42 5.88 9.43 6.97
CA ASP A 42 5.14 9.59 8.24
C ASP A 42 4.12 8.46 8.45
N LEU A 43 3.70 7.84 7.35
CA LEU A 43 2.72 6.76 7.29
C LEU A 43 3.08 5.75 6.21
N TRP A 44 2.97 4.48 6.54
CA TRP A 44 3.18 3.35 5.66
C TRP A 44 1.96 2.43 5.63
N GLY A 45 1.61 1.95 4.43
CA GLY A 45 0.76 0.78 4.22
C GLY A 45 1.62 -0.36 3.67
N LEU A 46 1.66 -1.48 4.38
CA LEU A 46 2.47 -2.63 4.02
C LEU A 46 1.59 -3.78 3.54
N GLN A 47 2.02 -4.48 2.49
CA GLN A 47 1.38 -5.70 1.99
C GLN A 47 2.39 -6.84 2.05
N GLU A 48 1.88 -8.07 2.11
CA GLU A 48 2.69 -9.30 2.30
C GLU A 48 3.61 -9.27 3.52
N ASP A 49 3.21 -8.53 4.56
CA ASP A 49 3.90 -8.47 5.86
C ASP A 49 3.60 -9.73 6.71
N VAL A 50 3.68 -10.91 6.10
CA VAL A 50 3.16 -12.17 6.70
C VAL A 50 4.14 -12.78 7.68
N LYS A 51 5.44 -12.72 7.40
CA LYS A 51 6.48 -13.37 8.20
C LYS A 51 7.08 -12.48 9.28
N CYS A 52 6.52 -11.31 9.49
CA CYS A 52 6.86 -10.48 10.64
C CYS A 52 6.39 -11.08 11.99
N PHE A 53 5.81 -12.27 11.97
CA PHE A 53 5.39 -12.98 13.17
C PHE A 53 6.41 -14.05 13.53
N ASN A 54 7.05 -13.94 14.69
CA ASN A 54 7.90 -14.99 15.20
C ASN A 54 7.03 -16.11 15.78
N ASN A 55 6.89 -17.21 15.04
CA ASN A 55 6.08 -18.37 15.45
C ASN A 55 6.59 -19.06 16.72
N GLU A 56 7.86 -18.87 17.11
CA GLU A 56 8.44 -19.50 18.29
C GLU A 56 8.17 -18.70 19.57
N THR A 57 8.17 -17.36 19.49
CA THR A 57 7.99 -16.49 20.66
C THR A 57 6.61 -15.86 20.74
N GLY A 58 5.84 -15.89 19.67
CA GLY A 58 4.57 -15.15 19.56
C GLY A 58 4.75 -13.62 19.50
N GLU A 59 6.00 -13.15 19.41
CA GLU A 59 6.31 -11.74 19.29
C GLU A 59 6.18 -11.30 17.84
N MET A 60 5.61 -10.12 17.67
CA MET A 60 5.56 -9.47 16.38
C MET A 60 6.98 -9.11 15.96
N ALA A 61 7.39 -9.52 14.78
CA ALA A 61 8.75 -9.29 14.28
C ALA A 61 9.06 -7.84 13.90
N PHE A 62 8.19 -6.89 14.25
CA PHE A 62 8.52 -5.47 14.23
C PHE A 62 9.89 -5.22 14.85
N ASP A 63 10.21 -5.88 15.95
CA ASP A 63 11.51 -5.82 16.59
C ASP A 63 12.68 -6.22 15.69
N ALA A 64 12.53 -7.20 14.85
CA ALA A 64 13.65 -7.70 14.04
C ALA A 64 14.01 -6.81 12.87
N VAL A 65 13.01 -6.18 12.20
CA VAL A 65 13.23 -5.37 10.99
C VAL A 65 13.26 -3.88 11.32
N TYR A 66 12.42 -3.40 12.23
CA TYR A 66 12.16 -1.98 12.44
C TYR A 66 12.72 -1.39 13.73
N SER A 67 12.83 -2.18 14.81
CA SER A 67 13.01 -1.66 16.18
C SER A 67 14.26 -0.82 16.40
N SER A 68 15.37 -1.17 15.78
CA SER A 68 16.64 -0.44 15.98
C SER A 68 16.80 0.80 15.11
N SER A 69 15.96 0.97 14.07
CA SER A 69 16.15 2.00 13.05
C SER A 69 14.96 2.94 12.90
N LEU A 70 13.80 2.57 13.43
CA LEU A 70 12.57 3.35 13.31
C LEU A 70 11.85 3.47 14.66
N PRO A 71 12.51 3.99 15.71
CA PRO A 71 11.95 4.02 17.07
C PRO A 71 10.66 4.84 17.18
N ASN A 72 10.41 5.76 16.24
CA ASN A 72 9.22 6.60 16.22
C ASN A 72 7.96 5.85 15.79
N TYR A 73 8.10 4.66 15.17
CA TYR A 73 6.97 3.88 14.67
C TYR A 73 6.59 2.71 15.60
N GLU A 74 7.46 2.30 16.51
CA GLU A 74 7.29 1.11 17.34
C GLU A 74 5.96 1.05 18.10
N ARG A 75 5.48 2.21 18.56
CA ARG A 75 4.21 2.32 19.29
C ARG A 75 2.97 2.41 18.40
N ASN A 76 3.14 2.59 17.11
CA ASN A 76 2.11 2.89 16.14
C ASN A 76 2.05 1.86 15.01
N TYR A 77 2.49 0.63 15.29
CA TYR A 77 2.34 -0.51 14.42
C TYR A 77 0.98 -1.17 14.66
N SER A 78 0.21 -1.38 13.59
CA SER A 78 -1.15 -1.91 13.70
C SER A 78 -1.21 -3.40 14.04
N GLY A 79 -0.10 -4.11 13.95
CA GLY A 79 -0.11 -5.55 13.86
C GLY A 79 -0.41 -6.06 12.44
N ASN A 80 -0.17 -7.34 12.22
CA ASN A 80 -0.39 -7.97 10.93
C ASN A 80 -1.83 -8.47 10.81
N TYR A 81 -2.55 -7.96 9.83
CA TYR A 81 -3.91 -8.39 9.49
C TYR A 81 -3.92 -8.99 8.09
N ASN A 82 -3.74 -10.30 8.00
CA ASN A 82 -3.72 -11.05 6.74
C ASN A 82 -2.75 -10.44 5.72
N GLY A 83 -1.50 -10.23 6.15
CA GLY A 83 -0.44 -9.65 5.33
C GLY A 83 -0.51 -8.13 5.14
N LYS A 84 -1.41 -7.42 5.81
CA LYS A 84 -1.53 -5.97 5.75
C LYS A 84 -1.23 -5.34 7.10
N ALA A 85 -0.48 -4.23 7.10
CA ALA A 85 -0.17 -3.48 8.30
C ALA A 85 -0.05 -1.98 8.02
N PHE A 86 -0.28 -1.18 9.05
CA PHE A 86 0.13 0.22 9.09
C PHE A 86 1.34 0.40 9.99
N LEU A 87 2.19 1.32 9.59
CA LEU A 87 3.31 1.81 10.37
C LEU A 87 3.29 3.34 10.29
N THR A 88 3.23 4.05 11.42
CA THR A 88 3.04 5.50 11.40
C THR A 88 3.70 6.22 12.56
N LYS A 89 4.10 7.48 12.37
CA LYS A 89 4.59 8.41 13.41
C LYS A 89 3.44 9.00 14.24
N PHE A 90 2.20 8.88 13.76
CA PHE A 90 1.00 9.41 14.42
C PHE A 90 0.37 8.37 15.33
N GLU A 91 -0.45 8.81 16.27
CA GLU A 91 -1.29 7.91 17.07
C GLU A 91 -2.29 7.21 16.15
N LEU A 92 -2.26 5.88 16.16
CA LEU A 92 -3.11 5.01 15.34
C LEU A 92 -4.26 4.47 16.19
N SER A 93 -5.48 4.59 15.69
CA SER A 93 -6.69 4.15 16.36
C SER A 93 -7.64 3.40 15.41
N ASN A 94 -8.63 2.72 15.99
CA ASN A 94 -9.71 2.04 15.26
C ASN A 94 -9.22 1.10 14.15
N VAL A 95 -8.10 0.43 14.38
CA VAL A 95 -7.56 -0.54 13.42
C VAL A 95 -8.44 -1.78 13.40
N GLN A 96 -8.94 -2.12 12.21
CA GLN A 96 -9.76 -3.32 12.01
C GLN A 96 -9.73 -3.80 10.56
N PRO A 97 -9.78 -5.11 10.33
CA PRO A 97 -10.01 -5.67 9.01
C PRO A 97 -11.49 -5.55 8.62
N ILE A 98 -11.75 -5.08 7.41
CA ILE A 98 -13.10 -5.08 6.80
C ILE A 98 -13.17 -6.21 5.80
N LYS A 99 -14.06 -7.17 6.04
CA LYS A 99 -14.22 -8.34 5.18
C LYS A 99 -15.07 -8.02 3.96
N TYR A 100 -14.59 -8.42 2.78
CA TYR A 100 -15.44 -8.45 1.59
C TYR A 100 -16.56 -9.48 1.76
N THR A 101 -17.73 -9.15 1.25
CA THR A 101 -18.95 -9.96 1.35
C THR A 101 -19.32 -10.56 -0.01
N GLY A 102 -20.25 -11.53 -0.03
CA GLY A 102 -20.71 -12.17 -1.24
C GLY A 102 -20.14 -13.58 -1.44
N ASP A 103 -20.45 -14.17 -2.59
CA ASP A 103 -20.15 -15.58 -2.90
C ASP A 103 -18.84 -15.77 -3.65
N LEU A 104 -18.11 -14.69 -3.93
CA LEU A 104 -16.82 -14.75 -4.63
C LEU A 104 -15.73 -15.30 -3.70
N LYS A 105 -14.77 -15.97 -4.32
CA LYS A 105 -13.65 -16.56 -3.61
C LYS A 105 -12.48 -15.59 -3.57
N TYR A 106 -12.47 -14.72 -2.57
CA TYR A 106 -11.41 -13.74 -2.36
C TYR A 106 -10.12 -14.40 -1.85
N ARG A 107 -8.98 -14.10 -2.47
CA ARG A 107 -7.64 -14.48 -1.98
C ARG A 107 -7.25 -13.64 -0.77
N HIS A 108 -7.53 -12.35 -0.85
CA HIS A 108 -7.28 -11.37 0.20
C HIS A 108 -8.62 -10.86 0.73
N PRO A 109 -9.33 -11.65 1.58
CA PRO A 109 -10.75 -11.43 1.90
C PRO A 109 -11.04 -10.17 2.73
N TRP A 110 -10.04 -9.31 2.96
CA TRP A 110 -10.17 -8.08 3.75
C TRP A 110 -9.30 -6.96 3.19
N PHE A 111 -9.76 -5.73 3.37
CA PHE A 111 -8.86 -4.58 3.46
C PHE A 111 -8.70 -4.17 4.93
N LEU A 112 -7.55 -3.59 5.27
CA LEU A 112 -7.31 -3.06 6.62
C LEU A 112 -7.70 -1.61 6.66
N THR A 113 -8.43 -1.17 7.68
CA THR A 113 -8.70 0.23 7.94
C THR A 113 -8.18 0.64 9.31
N GLY A 114 -7.89 1.93 9.47
CA GLY A 114 -7.46 2.55 10.71
C GLY A 114 -7.67 4.06 10.64
N LYS A 115 -7.36 4.76 11.71
CA LYS A 115 -7.48 6.21 11.78
C LYS A 115 -6.25 6.84 12.42
N ILE A 116 -5.83 7.98 11.89
CA ILE A 116 -4.86 8.87 12.50
C ILE A 116 -5.47 10.25 12.68
N THR A 117 -4.95 11.01 13.64
CA THR A 117 -5.31 12.43 13.81
C THR A 117 -4.08 13.28 13.53
N VAL A 118 -4.20 14.22 12.59
CA VAL A 118 -3.13 15.14 12.22
C VAL A 118 -3.66 16.56 12.34
N GLU A 119 -3.13 17.35 13.29
CA GLU A 119 -3.56 18.71 13.60
C GLU A 119 -5.09 18.86 13.75
N GLY A 120 -5.72 17.89 14.40
CA GLY A 120 -7.15 17.88 14.70
C GLY A 120 -8.05 17.37 13.57
N LYS A 121 -7.50 17.00 12.42
CA LYS A 121 -8.24 16.31 11.34
C LYS A 121 -8.10 14.80 11.50
N GLU A 122 -9.23 14.10 11.52
CA GLU A 122 -9.26 12.64 11.52
C GLU A 122 -9.16 12.13 10.09
N ILE A 123 -8.16 11.30 9.81
CA ILE A 123 -7.89 10.74 8.49
C ILE A 123 -8.11 9.23 8.56
N THR A 124 -9.01 8.72 7.73
CA THR A 124 -9.22 7.29 7.57
C THR A 124 -8.14 6.72 6.64
N LEU A 125 -7.53 5.64 7.10
CA LEU A 125 -6.52 4.89 6.36
C LEU A 125 -7.13 3.61 5.83
N ILE A 126 -6.78 3.24 4.61
CA ILE A 126 -7.10 1.95 3.99
C ILE A 126 -5.83 1.35 3.43
N CYS A 127 -5.47 0.14 3.86
CA CYS A 127 -4.43 -0.66 3.26
C CYS A 127 -5.08 -1.88 2.58
N LEU A 128 -4.83 -2.02 1.28
CA LEU A 128 -5.39 -3.07 0.44
C LEU A 128 -4.31 -3.96 -0.19
N HIS A 129 -4.73 -5.10 -0.67
CA HIS A 129 -4.01 -5.98 -1.57
C HIS A 129 -5.08 -6.76 -2.34
N PHE A 130 -5.36 -6.35 -3.59
CA PHE A 130 -6.42 -6.93 -4.40
C PHE A 130 -6.02 -8.26 -5.03
N ASP A 131 -6.98 -9.00 -5.51
CA ASP A 131 -6.76 -10.28 -6.20
C ASP A 131 -5.98 -10.05 -7.50
N TRP A 132 -4.85 -10.75 -7.64
CA TRP A 132 -3.98 -10.62 -8.82
C TRP A 132 -4.47 -11.45 -10.03
N SER A 133 -5.37 -12.41 -9.82
CA SER A 133 -5.67 -13.43 -10.80
C SER A 133 -7.08 -13.35 -11.40
N ASP A 134 -8.02 -12.66 -10.73
CA ASP A 134 -9.43 -12.64 -11.14
C ASP A 134 -9.97 -11.20 -11.19
N LYS A 135 -10.19 -10.72 -12.42
CA LYS A 135 -10.75 -9.37 -12.68
C LYS A 135 -12.14 -9.19 -12.08
N ALA A 136 -12.98 -10.23 -12.05
CA ALA A 136 -14.32 -10.11 -11.49
C ALA A 136 -14.27 -9.99 -9.97
N VAL A 137 -13.34 -10.69 -9.32
CA VAL A 137 -13.08 -10.54 -7.89
C VAL A 137 -12.58 -9.13 -7.60
N ARG A 138 -11.56 -8.61 -8.33
CA ARG A 138 -11.09 -7.23 -8.14
C ARG A 138 -12.19 -6.19 -8.35
N ALA A 139 -13.03 -6.36 -9.37
CA ALA A 139 -14.13 -5.44 -9.62
C ALA A 139 -15.10 -5.35 -8.44
N GLU A 140 -15.35 -6.47 -7.75
CA GLU A 140 -16.18 -6.51 -6.55
C GLU A 140 -15.43 -5.94 -5.33
N GLU A 141 -14.14 -6.24 -5.17
CA GLU A 141 -13.30 -5.65 -4.12
C GLU A 141 -13.30 -4.13 -4.21
N ILE A 142 -13.13 -3.57 -5.43
CA ILE A 142 -13.20 -2.13 -5.69
C ILE A 142 -14.58 -1.57 -5.33
N THR A 143 -15.67 -2.26 -5.74
CA THR A 143 -17.04 -1.82 -5.42
C THR A 143 -17.23 -1.64 -3.93
N GLN A 144 -16.92 -2.67 -3.14
CA GLN A 144 -17.15 -2.67 -1.70
C GLN A 144 -16.21 -1.71 -0.97
N LEU A 145 -14.96 -1.62 -1.41
CA LEU A 145 -14.01 -0.66 -0.86
C LEU A 145 -14.47 0.78 -1.10
N LEU A 146 -14.92 1.11 -2.31
CA LEU A 146 -15.42 2.44 -2.64
C LEU A 146 -16.71 2.80 -1.89
N GLU A 147 -17.59 1.83 -1.62
CA GLU A 147 -18.77 2.04 -0.77
C GLU A 147 -18.38 2.48 0.64
N PHE A 148 -17.30 1.96 1.18
CA PHE A 148 -16.75 2.38 2.46
C PHE A 148 -15.99 3.72 2.35
N ALA A 149 -15.11 3.84 1.38
CA ALA A 149 -14.17 4.96 1.26
C ALA A 149 -14.86 6.29 0.95
N LYS A 150 -15.90 6.30 0.09
CA LYS A 150 -16.65 7.52 -0.27
C LYS A 150 -17.42 8.16 0.88
N GLN A 151 -17.57 7.46 2.00
CA GLN A 151 -18.22 7.98 3.22
C GLN A 151 -17.24 8.75 4.12
N GLN A 152 -15.94 8.70 3.80
CA GLN A 152 -14.91 9.32 4.61
C GLN A 152 -14.61 10.74 4.11
N GLU A 153 -14.53 11.70 5.01
CA GLU A 153 -14.18 13.09 4.66
C GLU A 153 -12.73 13.19 4.21
N TYR A 154 -11.81 12.61 5.00
CA TYR A 154 -10.40 12.48 4.66
C TYR A 154 -10.05 11.01 4.62
N CYS A 155 -9.60 10.52 3.47
CA CYS A 155 -9.24 9.13 3.29
C CYS A 155 -7.96 8.98 2.47
N ILE A 156 -7.06 8.12 2.93
CA ILE A 156 -5.87 7.68 2.22
C ILE A 156 -6.00 6.19 1.96
N ILE A 157 -6.07 5.81 0.70
CA ILE A 157 -6.04 4.43 0.24
C ILE A 157 -4.64 4.13 -0.26
N MET A 158 -4.04 3.05 0.21
CA MET A 158 -2.69 2.65 -0.19
C MET A 158 -2.58 1.14 -0.31
N GLY A 159 -1.78 0.66 -1.26
CA GLY A 159 -1.58 -0.77 -1.40
C GLY A 159 -1.25 -1.24 -2.80
N ASP A 160 -1.28 -2.56 -2.93
CA ASP A 160 -1.14 -3.29 -4.16
C ASP A 160 -2.52 -3.53 -4.77
N PHE A 161 -2.81 -2.81 -5.85
CA PHE A 161 -4.10 -2.86 -6.55
C PHE A 161 -4.16 -3.99 -7.58
N ASN A 162 -3.04 -4.59 -7.94
CA ASN A 162 -2.96 -5.68 -8.92
C ASN A 162 -3.80 -5.44 -10.20
N PRO A 163 -3.75 -4.27 -10.86
CA PRO A 163 -4.64 -3.91 -11.96
C PRO A 163 -4.29 -4.62 -13.27
N GLU A 164 -3.78 -5.84 -13.19
CA GLU A 164 -3.36 -6.61 -14.36
C GLU A 164 -4.33 -7.76 -14.61
N ASP A 165 -4.57 -8.03 -15.89
CA ASP A 165 -5.29 -9.19 -16.34
C ASP A 165 -4.40 -10.09 -17.22
N TYR A 166 -4.69 -11.38 -17.21
CA TYR A 166 -4.06 -12.33 -18.11
C TYR A 166 -5.04 -12.65 -19.25
N ALA A 167 -4.54 -12.64 -20.49
CA ALA A 167 -5.30 -13.20 -21.58
C ALA A 167 -5.57 -14.68 -21.35
N ASP A 168 -6.64 -15.20 -21.94
CA ASP A 168 -7.03 -16.62 -21.87
C ASP A 168 -5.90 -17.58 -22.30
N ASP A 169 -4.91 -17.08 -23.05
CA ASP A 169 -3.70 -17.82 -23.48
C ASP A 169 -2.55 -17.76 -22.46
N GLY A 170 -2.76 -17.18 -21.29
CA GLY A 170 -1.74 -17.02 -20.25
C GLY A 170 -0.70 -15.95 -20.54
N LYS A 171 -0.86 -15.15 -21.61
CA LYS A 171 -0.01 -14.01 -21.87
C LYS A 171 -0.53 -12.79 -21.13
N LYS A 172 0.36 -12.13 -20.41
CA LYS A 172 0.04 -10.85 -19.78
C LYS A 172 -0.39 -9.84 -20.85
N LEU A 173 -1.60 -9.36 -20.72
CA LEU A 173 -2.05 -8.21 -21.48
C LEU A 173 -1.50 -6.97 -20.76
N SER A 174 -0.31 -6.53 -21.14
CA SER A 174 0.20 -5.21 -20.77
C SER A 174 -0.71 -4.15 -21.41
N ASN A 175 -1.90 -3.99 -20.88
CA ASN A 175 -2.87 -3.15 -21.52
C ASN A 175 -3.09 -1.93 -20.64
N GLN A 176 -2.52 -0.81 -21.03
CA GLN A 176 -2.78 0.50 -20.42
C GLN A 176 -4.27 0.83 -20.23
N LEU A 177 -5.17 0.03 -20.79
CA LEU A 177 -6.61 0.19 -20.64
C LEU A 177 -7.13 -0.37 -19.32
N PHE A 178 -6.58 -1.48 -18.77
CA PHE A 178 -7.13 -2.11 -17.57
C PHE A 178 -6.91 -1.29 -16.30
N TYR A 179 -5.71 -0.84 -16.03
CA TYR A 179 -5.51 0.00 -14.86
C TYR A 179 -6.22 1.34 -14.99
N LYS A 180 -6.43 1.85 -16.21
CA LYS A 180 -7.26 3.04 -16.42
C LYS A 180 -8.73 2.77 -16.11
N GLU A 181 -9.26 1.60 -16.47
CA GLU A 181 -10.64 1.22 -16.11
C GLU A 181 -10.80 1.07 -14.58
N GLU A 182 -9.91 0.33 -13.95
CA GLU A 182 -9.97 0.08 -12.51
C GLU A 182 -9.69 1.35 -11.70
N PHE A 183 -8.64 2.10 -12.03
CA PHE A 183 -8.33 3.37 -11.36
C PHE A 183 -9.35 4.47 -11.70
N GLY A 184 -9.92 4.47 -12.91
CA GLY A 184 -10.99 5.38 -13.31
C GLY A 184 -12.20 5.32 -12.38
N ARG A 185 -12.49 4.17 -11.79
CA ARG A 185 -13.58 4.03 -10.81
C ARG A 185 -13.32 4.82 -9.52
N PHE A 186 -12.07 4.95 -9.11
CA PHE A 186 -11.68 5.80 -7.97
C PHE A 186 -11.74 7.29 -8.35
N GLU A 187 -11.28 7.63 -9.55
CA GLU A 187 -11.33 8.99 -10.07
C GLU A 187 -12.78 9.48 -10.25
N GLU A 188 -13.69 8.63 -10.72
CA GLU A 188 -15.11 8.92 -10.86
C GLU A 188 -15.79 9.33 -9.55
N VAL A 189 -15.31 8.84 -8.44
CA VAL A 189 -15.80 9.24 -7.11
C VAL A 189 -14.92 10.30 -6.43
N GLY A 190 -13.96 10.86 -7.17
CA GLY A 190 -13.18 12.03 -6.80
C GLY A 190 -11.82 11.74 -6.14
N PHE A 191 -11.38 10.48 -6.06
CA PHE A 191 -10.04 10.19 -5.56
C PHE A 191 -8.96 10.64 -6.54
N VAL A 192 -7.84 11.12 -5.98
CA VAL A 192 -6.65 11.54 -6.73
C VAL A 192 -5.54 10.51 -6.50
N ALA A 193 -4.95 10.01 -7.57
CA ALA A 193 -3.91 8.98 -7.54
C ALA A 193 -2.50 9.57 -7.57
N ALA A 194 -1.59 9.00 -6.77
CA ALA A 194 -0.17 9.32 -6.79
C ALA A 194 0.56 8.67 -7.96
N ASN A 195 0.18 7.45 -8.32
CA ASN A 195 0.66 6.76 -9.51
C ASN A 195 -0.43 6.84 -10.59
N GLY A 196 -0.38 7.90 -11.39
CA GLY A 196 -1.39 8.26 -12.38
C GLY A 196 -1.65 9.77 -12.40
N GLY A 197 -2.72 10.18 -13.08
CA GLY A 197 -3.15 11.58 -13.13
C GLY A 197 -2.04 12.54 -13.56
N GLU A 198 -1.79 13.58 -12.77
CA GLU A 198 -0.78 14.62 -13.04
C GLU A 198 0.66 14.09 -12.98
N PHE A 199 0.92 13.02 -12.23
CA PHE A 199 2.25 12.44 -12.07
C PHE A 199 2.61 11.43 -13.17
N GLY A 200 1.62 11.05 -13.99
CA GLY A 200 1.76 9.96 -14.96
C GLY A 200 1.87 8.59 -14.29
N TYR A 201 1.81 7.54 -15.11
CA TYR A 201 1.98 6.18 -14.60
C TYR A 201 3.45 5.79 -14.59
N PHE A 202 3.94 5.33 -13.45
CA PHE A 202 5.26 4.72 -13.31
C PHE A 202 5.15 3.26 -12.92
N ASP A 203 6.12 2.50 -13.38
CA ASP A 203 6.19 1.06 -13.17
C ASP A 203 6.55 0.74 -11.72
N THR A 204 5.75 -0.09 -11.05
CA THR A 204 6.02 -0.57 -9.70
C THR A 204 6.42 -2.04 -9.66
N ILE A 205 6.36 -2.74 -10.80
CA ILE A 205 6.87 -4.10 -10.92
C ILE A 205 8.27 -4.06 -11.53
N ILE A 206 9.25 -4.58 -10.80
CA ILE A 206 10.65 -4.54 -11.18
C ILE A 206 10.98 -5.69 -12.14
N ASP A 207 11.54 -5.35 -13.32
CA ASP A 207 12.04 -6.30 -14.36
C ASP A 207 11.01 -7.24 -14.99
N PHE A 208 9.74 -6.95 -14.93
CA PHE A 208 8.73 -7.91 -15.41
C PHE A 208 8.10 -7.55 -16.75
N HIS A 209 8.13 -6.27 -17.19
CA HIS A 209 7.34 -5.83 -18.33
C HIS A 209 8.01 -4.76 -19.21
N SER A 210 7.58 -4.75 -20.48
CA SER A 210 7.94 -3.70 -21.45
C SER A 210 7.08 -2.44 -21.36
N SER A 211 6.08 -2.41 -20.48
CA SER A 211 5.15 -1.29 -20.27
C SER A 211 5.02 -0.99 -18.78
N PRO A 212 4.77 0.26 -18.38
CA PRO A 212 4.52 0.57 -16.98
C PRO A 212 3.39 -0.27 -16.40
N CYS A 213 3.67 -0.93 -15.28
CA CYS A 213 2.72 -1.71 -14.50
C CYS A 213 2.53 -1.04 -13.12
N PRO A 214 1.56 -0.12 -13.00
CA PRO A 214 1.34 0.65 -11.78
C PRO A 214 0.52 -0.15 -10.76
N PHE A 215 1.07 -1.25 -10.26
CA PHE A 215 0.37 -2.13 -9.32
C PHE A 215 0.16 -1.47 -7.98
N ASP A 216 1.16 -0.73 -7.50
CA ASP A 216 1.13 -0.08 -6.22
C ASP A 216 0.74 1.39 -6.38
N ASN A 217 -0.15 1.86 -5.50
CA ASN A 217 -0.66 3.22 -5.59
C ASN A 217 -1.03 3.78 -4.21
N ILE A 218 -1.10 5.11 -4.15
CA ILE A 218 -1.67 5.89 -3.05
C ILE A 218 -2.74 6.78 -3.66
N MET A 219 -3.94 6.73 -3.10
CA MET A 219 -5.06 7.56 -3.53
C MET A 219 -5.63 8.35 -2.35
N VAL A 220 -6.06 9.57 -2.59
CA VAL A 220 -6.59 10.46 -1.55
C VAL A 220 -7.91 11.08 -1.95
N THR A 221 -8.74 11.42 -0.97
CA THR A 221 -9.97 12.20 -1.18
C THR A 221 -9.67 13.59 -1.75
N PRO A 222 -10.62 14.23 -2.47
CA PRO A 222 -10.38 15.47 -3.23
C PRO A 222 -10.04 16.71 -2.37
N ASN A 223 -10.29 16.67 -1.06
CA ASN A 223 -9.88 17.70 -0.10
C ASN A 223 -8.44 17.53 0.42
N MET A 224 -7.72 16.57 -0.16
CA MET A 224 -6.30 16.34 0.05
C MET A 224 -5.57 16.48 -1.29
N LYS A 225 -4.43 17.17 -1.29
CA LYS A 225 -3.67 17.40 -2.51
C LYS A 225 -2.36 16.63 -2.49
N ILE A 226 -2.11 15.81 -3.48
CA ILE A 226 -0.79 15.22 -3.72
C ILE A 226 0.07 16.31 -4.38
N VAL A 227 1.22 16.63 -3.79
CA VAL A 227 2.13 17.67 -4.28
C VAL A 227 3.43 17.11 -4.84
N ALA A 228 3.76 15.86 -4.48
CA ALA A 228 4.85 15.10 -5.07
C ALA A 228 4.55 13.60 -4.94
N ALA A 229 4.96 12.82 -5.91
CA ALA A 229 4.90 11.37 -5.85
C ALA A 229 6.04 10.78 -6.69
N ASP A 230 6.58 9.64 -6.25
CA ASP A 230 7.59 8.88 -6.97
C ASP A 230 7.68 7.47 -6.39
N ARG A 231 8.57 6.67 -6.94
CA ARG A 231 8.89 5.32 -6.48
C ARG A 231 10.34 5.18 -6.05
N VAL A 232 10.62 4.17 -5.26
CA VAL A 232 11.96 3.68 -5.00
C VAL A 232 12.05 2.24 -5.49
N ALA A 233 12.95 2.00 -6.43
CA ALA A 233 13.26 0.68 -6.97
C ALA A 233 14.77 0.44 -6.82
N GLU A 234 15.15 -0.38 -5.85
CA GLU A 234 16.55 -0.76 -5.65
C GLU A 234 16.81 -2.14 -6.28
N PRO A 235 18.02 -2.42 -6.79
CA PRO A 235 18.31 -3.66 -7.50
C PRO A 235 18.08 -4.95 -6.71
N TRP A 236 18.09 -4.86 -5.38
CA TRP A 236 17.86 -6.00 -4.48
C TRP A 236 16.38 -6.26 -4.18
N MET A 237 15.50 -5.29 -4.45
CA MET A 237 14.05 -5.48 -4.27
C MET A 237 13.56 -6.64 -5.13
N ASN A 238 12.56 -7.36 -4.62
CA ASN A 238 12.06 -8.56 -5.29
C ASN A 238 11.31 -8.19 -6.57
N ASP A 239 10.02 -8.01 -6.50
CA ASP A 239 9.17 -7.75 -7.66
C ASP A 239 8.41 -6.42 -7.57
N HIS A 240 8.28 -5.84 -6.38
CA HIS A 240 7.63 -4.56 -6.17
C HIS A 240 8.61 -3.42 -5.85
N ALA A 241 8.36 -2.26 -6.45
CA ALA A 241 8.93 -0.98 -6.03
C ALA A 241 8.05 -0.34 -4.97
N LEU A 242 8.65 0.37 -4.04
CA LEU A 242 7.96 1.19 -3.06
C LEU A 242 7.43 2.46 -3.73
N VAL A 243 6.19 2.85 -3.44
CA VAL A 243 5.59 4.12 -3.87
C VAL A 243 5.46 5.06 -2.68
N TRP A 244 5.76 6.34 -2.89
CA TRP A 244 5.54 7.38 -1.88
C TRP A 244 4.87 8.61 -2.48
N ALA A 245 4.16 9.36 -1.63
CA ALA A 245 3.53 10.63 -1.96
C ALA A 245 3.66 11.63 -0.82
N GLU A 246 3.85 12.90 -1.16
CA GLU A 246 3.67 14.02 -0.24
C GLU A 246 2.26 14.59 -0.40
N ILE A 247 1.52 14.65 0.68
CA ILE A 247 0.11 15.02 0.71
C ILE A 247 -0.05 16.26 1.56
N VAL A 248 -0.77 17.23 1.01
CA VAL A 248 -1.20 18.45 1.73
C VAL A 248 -2.68 18.33 2.03
N ILE A 249 -3.06 18.60 3.26
CA ILE A 249 -4.44 18.59 3.75
C ILE A 249 -4.90 20.03 3.89
N GLU A 250 -5.96 20.40 3.19
CA GLU A 250 -6.56 21.74 3.19
C GLU A 250 -7.55 21.94 4.33
#